data_50d987f5c78833b84bc3011133f4b506
#
_entry.id   50d987f5c78833b84bc3011133f4b506
#
_cell.length_a   1.000
_cell.length_b   1.000
_cell.length_c   1.000
_cell.angle_alpha   90.00
_cell.angle_beta   90.00
_cell.angle_gamma   90.00
#
_symmetry.space_group_name_H-M   'P 1'
#
loop_
_entity.id
_entity.type
_entity.pdbx_description
1 polymer ?
#
loop_
_entity_poly.entity_id
_entity_poly.type
_entity_poly.pdbx_seq_one_letter_code
_entity_poly.pdbx_strand_id
1 'polypeptide(L)'
;FGQETLDPPKAQQSTLDFGQETLDPRNRPVECLGMTFENDDARRAYFLDKLRERLRDPEFRKIEGFPIGSDEDILALSDPPYYTACPNPFIADFIKHYGKPYDPSKPYSREPFAADVSEGKNDPIYNAHSYHTKVPHKAIMRYILHYTEPGDIVFDGFCGTGMTGVAAQMCGNREVVVS
;
A
#
# COMPACT_ATOMS: atom_id res chain seq x y z
N PHE A 1 61.14 26.79 -29.02
CA PHE A 1 59.85 26.19 -29.30
C PHE A 1 59.11 26.06 -27.98
N GLY A 2 58.23 27.06 -27.69
CA GLY A 2 57.37 27.07 -26.50
C GLY A 2 56.11 26.22 -26.76
N GLN A 3 55.82 25.30 -25.81
CA GLN A 3 54.51 24.65 -25.73
C GLN A 3 53.61 25.50 -24.83
N GLU A 4 52.62 26.16 -25.42
CA GLU A 4 51.49 26.70 -24.67
C GLU A 4 50.55 25.55 -24.28
N THR A 5 50.42 25.34 -22.99
CA THR A 5 49.39 24.44 -22.42
C THR A 5 48.12 25.23 -22.29
N LEU A 6 47.13 24.90 -23.14
CA LEU A 6 45.75 25.41 -23.05
C LEU A 6 45.06 24.72 -21.89
N ASP A 7 44.72 25.47 -20.86
CA ASP A 7 43.83 25.02 -19.79
C ASP A 7 42.41 24.80 -20.33
N PRO A 8 41.73 23.71 -19.93
CA PRO A 8 40.36 23.47 -20.34
C PRO A 8 39.42 24.49 -19.67
N PRO A 9 38.31 24.89 -20.34
CA PRO A 9 37.39 25.86 -19.80
C PRO A 9 36.70 25.31 -18.55
N LYS A 10 36.70 26.11 -17.47
CA LYS A 10 35.96 25.84 -16.24
C LYS A 10 34.45 25.78 -16.55
N ALA A 11 33.86 24.60 -16.39
CA ALA A 11 32.43 24.44 -16.45
C ALA A 11 31.76 25.29 -15.33
N GLN A 12 30.98 26.28 -15.73
CA GLN A 12 30.09 27.00 -14.83
C GLN A 12 28.99 26.01 -14.38
N GLN A 13 29.09 25.56 -13.13
CA GLN A 13 27.96 24.91 -12.48
C GLN A 13 26.88 25.97 -12.25
N SER A 14 25.84 25.96 -13.10
CA SER A 14 24.60 26.64 -12.78
C SER A 14 23.95 25.90 -11.63
N THR A 15 23.96 26.48 -10.45
CA THR A 15 23.10 26.08 -9.34
C THR A 15 21.66 26.33 -9.74
N LEU A 16 20.96 25.29 -10.19
CA LEU A 16 19.51 25.31 -10.28
C LEU A 16 18.97 25.37 -8.85
N ASP A 17 18.57 26.58 -8.46
CA ASP A 17 17.84 26.82 -7.22
C ASP A 17 16.44 26.21 -7.37
N PHE A 18 16.28 24.98 -6.91
CA PHE A 18 14.99 24.34 -6.74
C PHE A 18 14.37 24.88 -5.45
N GLY A 19 13.91 26.12 -5.47
CA GLY A 19 13.08 26.74 -4.46
C GLY A 19 11.66 26.14 -4.44
N GLN A 20 11.54 24.83 -4.38
CA GLN A 20 10.36 24.14 -3.91
C GLN A 20 10.64 23.74 -2.47
N GLU A 21 9.99 24.42 -1.53
CA GLU A 21 9.74 23.85 -0.21
C GLU A 21 9.12 22.48 -0.45
N THR A 22 9.93 21.43 -0.37
CA THR A 22 9.42 20.06 -0.30
C THR A 22 8.77 19.94 1.07
N LEU A 23 7.48 20.31 1.14
CA LEU A 23 6.65 20.00 2.30
C LEU A 23 6.90 18.53 2.63
N ASP A 24 7.39 18.26 3.84
CA ASP A 24 7.59 16.91 4.34
C ASP A 24 6.31 16.10 4.01
N PRO A 25 6.39 14.98 3.30
CA PRO A 25 5.22 14.19 2.95
C PRO A 25 4.32 13.87 4.15
N ARG A 26 4.87 13.88 5.37
CA ARG A 26 4.16 13.69 6.64
C ARG A 26 3.28 14.87 7.03
N ASN A 27 3.50 16.07 6.49
CA ASN A 27 2.75 17.29 6.80
C ASN A 27 1.67 17.62 5.75
N ARG A 28 1.26 16.64 4.93
CA ARG A 28 0.18 16.85 3.97
C ARG A 28 -1.16 16.49 4.59
N PRO A 29 -2.22 17.26 4.31
CA PRO A 29 -3.57 16.87 4.67
C PRO A 29 -3.92 15.49 4.10
N VAL A 30 -4.55 14.65 4.91
CA VAL A 30 -5.00 13.32 4.52
C VAL A 30 -6.50 13.19 4.72
N GLU A 31 -7.15 12.51 3.77
CA GLU A 31 -8.56 12.17 3.87
C GLU A 31 -8.70 10.69 4.27
N CYS A 32 -9.54 10.42 5.27
CA CYS A 32 -9.80 9.07 5.73
C CYS A 32 -11.24 8.94 6.20
N LEU A 33 -11.98 7.98 5.65
CA LEU A 33 -13.39 7.71 5.97
C LEU A 33 -14.28 8.97 5.89
N GLY A 34 -14.03 9.83 4.87
CA GLY A 34 -14.77 11.07 4.65
C GLY A 34 -14.42 12.22 5.60
N MET A 35 -13.40 12.06 6.44
CA MET A 35 -12.86 13.09 7.31
C MET A 35 -11.51 13.58 6.79
N THR A 36 -11.27 14.88 6.87
CA THR A 36 -9.98 15.47 6.48
C THR A 36 -9.17 15.78 7.76
N PHE A 37 -7.93 15.34 7.78
CA PHE A 37 -6.98 15.56 8.86
C PHE A 37 -5.84 16.45 8.37
N GLU A 38 -5.26 17.24 9.27
CA GLU A 38 -4.14 18.12 8.97
C GLU A 38 -2.93 17.35 8.41
N ASN A 39 -2.70 16.15 8.93
CA ASN A 39 -1.64 15.23 8.51
C ASN A 39 -1.98 13.80 8.95
N ASP A 40 -1.11 12.85 8.59
CA ASP A 40 -1.30 11.44 8.92
C ASP A 40 -1.17 11.15 10.43
N ASP A 41 -0.33 11.90 11.15
CA ASP A 41 -0.21 11.76 12.60
C ASP A 41 -1.51 12.17 13.32
N ALA A 42 -2.17 13.24 12.85
CA ALA A 42 -3.46 13.67 13.38
C ALA A 42 -4.56 12.62 13.10
N ARG A 43 -4.58 12.02 11.88
CA ARG A 43 -5.46 10.89 11.55
C ARG A 43 -5.23 9.74 12.52
N ARG A 44 -3.98 9.31 12.67
CA ARG A 44 -3.60 8.20 13.55
C ARG A 44 -3.99 8.44 15.00
N ALA A 45 -3.70 9.61 15.52
CA ALA A 45 -4.05 9.98 16.90
C ALA A 45 -5.57 9.89 17.14
N TYR A 46 -6.38 10.44 16.24
CA TYR A 46 -7.83 10.38 16.31
C TYR A 46 -8.35 8.95 16.38
N PHE A 47 -7.91 8.09 15.47
CA PHE A 47 -8.38 6.70 15.44
C PHE A 47 -7.80 5.84 16.56
N LEU A 48 -6.61 6.15 17.09
CA LEU A 48 -6.09 5.51 18.31
C LEU A 48 -6.97 5.81 19.52
N ASP A 49 -7.46 7.04 19.65
CA ASP A 49 -8.40 7.38 20.73
C ASP A 49 -9.72 6.61 20.58
N LYS A 50 -10.24 6.49 19.37
CA LYS A 50 -11.43 5.67 19.09
C LYS A 50 -11.20 4.19 19.39
N LEU A 51 -10.04 3.66 19.04
CA LEU A 51 -9.67 2.29 19.37
C LEU A 51 -9.58 2.10 20.89
N ARG A 52 -8.98 3.06 21.61
CA ARG A 52 -8.89 3.03 23.09
C ARG A 52 -10.27 3.01 23.75
N GLU A 53 -11.25 3.76 23.20
CA GLU A 53 -12.63 3.70 23.66
C GLU A 53 -13.23 2.30 23.46
N ARG A 54 -13.00 1.68 22.29
CA ARG A 54 -13.51 0.33 22.00
C ARG A 54 -12.87 -0.75 22.85
N LEU A 55 -11.59 -0.62 23.20
CA LEU A 55 -10.90 -1.58 24.08
C LEU A 55 -11.48 -1.62 25.51
N ARG A 56 -12.25 -0.62 25.92
CA ARG A 56 -12.97 -0.61 27.22
C ARG A 56 -14.25 -1.44 27.19
N ASP A 57 -14.75 -1.81 26.02
CA ASP A 57 -15.96 -2.59 25.84
C ASP A 57 -15.68 -4.08 26.09
N PRO A 58 -16.24 -4.72 27.13
CA PRO A 58 -16.02 -6.13 27.42
C PRO A 58 -16.52 -7.05 26.31
N GLU A 59 -17.57 -6.67 25.57
CA GLU A 59 -18.12 -7.49 24.48
C GLU A 59 -17.17 -7.48 23.27
N PHE A 60 -16.50 -6.36 23.01
CA PHE A 60 -15.48 -6.28 21.98
C PHE A 60 -14.32 -7.25 22.25
N ARG A 61 -13.95 -7.43 23.52
CA ARG A 61 -12.87 -8.34 23.93
C ARG A 61 -13.22 -9.83 23.83
N LYS A 62 -14.50 -10.17 23.71
CA LYS A 62 -14.96 -11.55 23.53
C LYS A 62 -14.94 -12.02 22.09
N ILE A 63 -14.65 -11.13 21.13
CA ILE A 63 -14.55 -11.49 19.72
C ILE A 63 -13.44 -12.54 19.56
N GLU A 64 -13.75 -13.61 18.81
CA GLU A 64 -12.79 -14.66 18.51
C GLU A 64 -11.51 -14.07 17.86
N GLY A 65 -10.35 -14.53 18.32
CA GLY A 65 -9.06 -14.01 17.86
C GLY A 65 -8.61 -12.72 18.56
N PHE A 66 -9.30 -12.27 19.62
CA PHE A 66 -8.83 -11.13 20.40
C PHE A 66 -7.49 -11.48 21.07
N PRO A 67 -6.44 -10.62 20.95
CA PRO A 67 -5.10 -10.91 21.43
C PRO A 67 -5.03 -10.96 22.96
N ILE A 68 -4.09 -11.75 23.46
CA ILE A 68 -3.66 -11.72 24.85
C ILE A 68 -2.54 -10.70 24.97
N GLY A 69 -2.81 -9.54 25.58
CA GLY A 69 -1.83 -8.45 25.72
C GLY A 69 -2.42 -7.24 26.44
N SER A 70 -1.58 -6.27 26.74
CA SER A 70 -2.03 -5.01 27.31
C SER A 70 -2.68 -4.11 26.24
N ASP A 71 -3.51 -3.17 26.69
CA ASP A 71 -4.10 -2.18 25.77
C ASP A 71 -3.03 -1.30 25.15
N GLU A 72 -1.99 -1.01 25.91
CA GLU A 72 -0.84 -0.22 25.47
C GLU A 72 -0.10 -0.92 24.31
N ASP A 73 0.11 -2.23 24.39
CA ASP A 73 0.75 -3.01 23.31
C ASP A 73 -0.14 -3.04 22.06
N ILE A 74 -1.45 -3.26 22.23
CA ILE A 74 -2.40 -3.24 21.11
C ILE A 74 -2.37 -1.88 20.41
N LEU A 75 -2.43 -0.79 21.16
CA LEU A 75 -2.41 0.57 20.62
C LEU A 75 -1.08 0.91 19.95
N ALA A 76 0.05 0.52 20.56
CA ALA A 76 1.37 0.79 20.02
C ALA A 76 1.62 0.09 18.68
N LEU A 77 1.11 -1.14 18.54
CA LEU A 77 1.23 -1.94 17.32
C LEU A 77 0.19 -1.62 16.25
N SER A 78 -0.76 -0.72 16.55
CA SER A 78 -1.86 -0.39 15.63
C SER A 78 -1.58 0.88 14.83
N ASP A 79 -2.08 0.91 13.59
CA ASP A 79 -2.20 2.09 12.74
C ASP A 79 -3.65 2.23 12.23
N PRO A 80 -4.61 2.58 13.15
CA PRO A 80 -6.01 2.63 12.80
C PRO A 80 -6.33 3.85 11.91
N PRO A 81 -7.36 3.78 11.07
CA PRO A 81 -8.33 2.69 10.96
C PRO A 81 -7.86 1.55 10.04
N TYR A 82 -6.69 1.66 9.40
CA TYR A 82 -6.22 0.72 8.39
C TYR A 82 -5.83 -0.63 8.98
N TYR A 83 -5.11 -0.60 10.09
CA TYR A 83 -4.64 -1.80 10.77
C TYR A 83 -4.81 -1.67 12.29
N THR A 84 -5.27 -2.74 12.93
CA THR A 84 -5.31 -2.85 14.38
C THR A 84 -4.73 -4.19 14.83
N ALA A 85 -3.97 -4.18 15.93
CA ALA A 85 -3.43 -5.40 16.53
C ALA A 85 -4.47 -6.22 17.32
N CYS A 86 -5.75 -6.01 17.04
CA CYS A 86 -6.92 -6.74 17.51
C CYS A 86 -7.95 -6.77 16.37
N PRO A 87 -9.11 -7.45 16.51
CA PRO A 87 -10.18 -7.34 15.54
C PRO A 87 -10.49 -5.88 15.20
N ASN A 88 -10.44 -5.51 13.93
CA ASN A 88 -10.54 -4.11 13.51
C ASN A 88 -11.99 -3.59 13.65
N PRO A 89 -12.27 -2.64 14.56
CA PRO A 89 -13.63 -2.14 14.77
C PRO A 89 -14.11 -1.19 13.66
N PHE A 90 -13.22 -0.77 12.75
CA PHE A 90 -13.50 0.23 11.71
C PHE A 90 -13.90 -0.41 10.37
N ILE A 91 -13.92 -1.73 10.24
CA ILE A 91 -14.23 -2.44 8.97
C ILE A 91 -15.62 -2.03 8.44
N ALA A 92 -16.61 -1.91 9.32
CA ALA A 92 -17.96 -1.49 8.91
C ALA A 92 -17.98 -0.08 8.31
N ASP A 93 -17.16 0.83 8.86
CA ASP A 93 -17.03 2.20 8.35
C ASP A 93 -16.34 2.22 6.97
N PHE A 94 -15.34 1.36 6.77
CA PHE A 94 -14.72 1.19 5.45
C PHE A 94 -15.73 0.68 4.41
N ILE A 95 -16.49 -0.35 4.74
CA ILE A 95 -17.50 -0.91 3.85
C ILE A 95 -18.56 0.15 3.52
N LYS A 96 -19.01 0.90 4.52
CA LYS A 96 -20.01 1.95 4.35
C LYS A 96 -19.50 3.09 3.46
N HIS A 97 -18.24 3.48 3.61
CA HIS A 97 -17.68 4.65 2.92
C HIS A 97 -17.15 4.32 1.53
N TYR A 98 -16.43 3.22 1.39
CA TYR A 98 -15.76 2.84 0.13
C TYR A 98 -16.45 1.70 -0.61
N GLY A 99 -17.33 0.94 0.05
CA GLY A 99 -18.00 -0.20 -0.53
C GLY A 99 -18.94 0.21 -1.66
N LYS A 100 -18.93 -0.57 -2.74
CA LYS A 100 -19.90 -0.48 -3.83
C LYS A 100 -20.93 -1.58 -3.62
N PRO A 101 -22.24 -1.27 -3.56
CA PRO A 101 -23.28 -2.30 -3.47
C PRO A 101 -23.16 -3.27 -4.66
N TYR A 102 -23.30 -4.56 -4.38
CA TYR A 102 -23.38 -5.57 -5.43
C TYR A 102 -24.64 -5.31 -6.30
N ASP A 103 -24.45 -5.24 -7.61
CA ASP A 103 -25.52 -5.09 -8.59
C ASP A 103 -25.84 -6.46 -9.22
N PRO A 104 -26.96 -7.12 -8.84
CA PRO A 104 -27.31 -8.42 -9.41
C PRO A 104 -27.59 -8.39 -10.91
N SER A 105 -27.88 -7.21 -11.48
CA SER A 105 -28.11 -7.04 -12.93
C SER A 105 -26.80 -7.10 -13.74
N LYS A 106 -25.67 -6.95 -13.08
CA LYS A 106 -24.33 -6.98 -13.67
C LYS A 106 -23.44 -8.00 -12.93
N PRO A 107 -23.77 -9.29 -13.02
CA PRO A 107 -22.98 -10.30 -12.32
C PRO A 107 -21.54 -10.30 -12.84
N TYR A 108 -20.60 -10.39 -11.90
CA TYR A 108 -19.20 -10.58 -12.27
C TYR A 108 -19.03 -11.92 -12.98
N SER A 109 -18.46 -11.89 -14.19
CA SER A 109 -18.11 -13.07 -14.95
C SER A 109 -16.84 -12.80 -15.73
N ARG A 110 -15.85 -13.66 -15.60
CA ARG A 110 -14.62 -13.67 -16.39
C ARG A 110 -14.32 -15.09 -16.84
N GLU A 111 -13.83 -15.22 -18.06
CA GLU A 111 -13.34 -16.52 -18.54
C GLU A 111 -12.13 -16.97 -17.70
N PRO A 112 -12.00 -18.27 -17.43
CA PRO A 112 -10.84 -18.79 -16.74
C PRO A 112 -9.53 -18.41 -17.45
N PHE A 113 -8.57 -17.89 -16.69
CA PHE A 113 -7.25 -17.51 -17.19
C PHE A 113 -6.18 -18.42 -16.63
N ALA A 114 -5.36 -18.98 -17.51
CA ALA A 114 -4.21 -19.77 -17.15
C ALA A 114 -2.99 -19.29 -17.94
N ALA A 115 -1.89 -19.06 -17.27
CA ALA A 115 -0.62 -18.65 -17.87
C ALA A 115 0.55 -19.26 -17.12
N ASP A 116 1.72 -19.33 -17.78
CA ASP A 116 2.96 -19.69 -17.12
C ASP A 116 3.31 -18.65 -16.03
N VAL A 117 3.64 -19.15 -14.84
CA VAL A 117 4.01 -18.35 -13.68
C VAL A 117 5.52 -18.15 -13.54
N SER A 118 6.30 -18.48 -14.56
CA SER A 118 7.77 -18.33 -14.54
C SER A 118 8.24 -16.94 -14.97
N GLU A 119 7.38 -16.14 -15.61
CA GLU A 119 7.72 -14.80 -16.07
C GLU A 119 8.14 -13.90 -14.89
N GLY A 120 9.28 -13.23 -15.05
CA GLY A 120 9.81 -12.32 -14.04
C GLY A 120 10.72 -12.97 -12.99
N LYS A 121 11.08 -14.25 -13.11
CA LYS A 121 12.05 -14.90 -12.18
C LYS A 121 13.45 -14.28 -12.21
N ASN A 122 13.81 -13.56 -13.27
CA ASN A 122 15.08 -12.84 -13.39
C ASN A 122 14.97 -11.36 -12.97
N ASP A 123 13.80 -10.93 -12.54
CA ASP A 123 13.56 -9.55 -12.14
C ASP A 123 14.26 -9.23 -10.80
N PRO A 124 14.86 -8.04 -10.63
CA PRO A 124 15.50 -7.62 -9.38
C PRO A 124 14.56 -7.69 -8.16
N ILE A 125 13.28 -7.34 -8.33
CA ILE A 125 12.28 -7.40 -7.25
C ILE A 125 12.08 -8.85 -6.81
N TYR A 126 11.97 -9.79 -7.76
CA TYR A 126 11.86 -11.21 -7.44
C TYR A 126 13.11 -11.70 -6.71
N ASN A 127 14.31 -11.29 -7.16
CA ASN A 127 15.58 -11.73 -6.60
C ASN A 127 15.93 -11.04 -5.27
N ALA A 128 15.25 -9.96 -4.90
CA ALA A 128 15.44 -9.29 -3.61
C ALA A 128 15.08 -10.18 -2.40
N HIS A 129 14.26 -11.21 -2.60
CA HIS A 129 13.87 -12.16 -1.57
C HIS A 129 14.46 -13.55 -1.85
N SER A 130 15.00 -14.19 -0.81
CA SER A 130 15.56 -15.55 -0.89
C SER A 130 14.51 -16.67 -0.88
N TYR A 131 13.22 -16.36 -0.66
CA TYR A 131 12.17 -17.37 -0.58
C TYR A 131 11.91 -18.02 -1.95
N HIS A 132 12.21 -19.32 -2.06
CA HIS A 132 12.27 -20.03 -3.35
C HIS A 132 10.92 -20.34 -3.99
N THR A 133 9.85 -20.45 -3.21
CA THR A 133 8.53 -20.86 -3.71
C THR A 133 7.60 -19.69 -4.04
N LYS A 134 8.11 -18.46 -3.99
CA LYS A 134 7.30 -17.30 -4.35
C LYS A 134 6.98 -17.25 -5.85
N VAL A 135 5.79 -16.76 -6.19
CA VAL A 135 5.41 -16.48 -7.57
C VAL A 135 5.93 -15.08 -7.96
N PRO A 136 6.53 -14.90 -9.14
CA PRO A 136 6.97 -13.59 -9.59
C PRO A 136 5.81 -12.61 -9.72
N HIS A 137 6.03 -11.35 -9.27
CA HIS A 137 5.01 -10.31 -9.34
C HIS A 137 4.48 -10.07 -10.77
N LYS A 138 5.34 -10.17 -11.81
CA LYS A 138 4.91 -10.03 -13.23
C LYS A 138 3.90 -11.11 -13.65
N ALA A 139 4.08 -12.34 -13.19
CA ALA A 139 3.11 -13.39 -13.44
C ALA A 139 1.78 -13.10 -12.71
N ILE A 140 1.83 -12.63 -11.46
CA ILE A 140 0.64 -12.26 -10.67
C ILE A 140 -0.12 -11.09 -11.32
N MET A 141 0.58 -10.09 -11.85
CA MET A 141 -0.01 -8.94 -12.55
C MET A 141 -0.98 -9.36 -13.66
N ARG A 142 -0.66 -10.39 -14.42
CA ARG A 142 -1.54 -10.91 -15.48
C ARG A 142 -2.89 -11.37 -14.94
N TYR A 143 -2.89 -12.05 -13.80
CA TYR A 143 -4.13 -12.47 -13.14
C TYR A 143 -4.91 -11.28 -12.60
N ILE A 144 -4.25 -10.33 -11.95
CA ILE A 144 -4.90 -9.10 -11.47
C ILE A 144 -5.55 -8.36 -12.63
N LEU A 145 -4.82 -8.09 -13.71
CA LEU A 145 -5.33 -7.38 -14.89
C LEU A 145 -6.48 -8.11 -15.59
N HIS A 146 -6.50 -9.44 -15.51
CA HIS A 146 -7.59 -10.23 -16.10
C HIS A 146 -8.86 -10.23 -15.25
N TYR A 147 -8.72 -10.32 -13.94
CA TYR A 147 -9.85 -10.52 -13.03
C TYR A 147 -10.37 -9.25 -12.37
N THR A 148 -9.69 -8.12 -12.49
CA THR A 148 -10.06 -6.86 -11.82
C THR A 148 -10.16 -5.69 -12.79
N GLU A 149 -10.89 -4.66 -12.36
CA GLU A 149 -10.95 -3.37 -13.02
C GLU A 149 -10.19 -2.31 -12.18
N PRO A 150 -9.79 -1.18 -12.79
CA PRO A 150 -9.17 -0.09 -12.03
C PRO A 150 -10.05 0.37 -10.86
N GLY A 151 -9.49 0.38 -9.66
CA GLY A 151 -10.18 0.74 -8.42
C GLY A 151 -10.76 -0.44 -7.64
N ASP A 152 -10.62 -1.67 -8.15
CA ASP A 152 -10.96 -2.87 -7.38
C ASP A 152 -9.94 -3.13 -6.27
N ILE A 153 -10.38 -3.83 -5.23
CA ILE A 153 -9.54 -4.19 -4.09
C ILE A 153 -8.94 -5.57 -4.32
N VAL A 154 -7.62 -5.67 -4.24
CA VAL A 154 -6.89 -6.94 -4.26
C VAL A 154 -6.57 -7.35 -2.83
N PHE A 155 -7.10 -8.50 -2.40
CA PHE A 155 -6.89 -9.04 -1.06
C PHE A 155 -6.05 -10.33 -1.11
N ASP A 156 -4.98 -10.37 -0.31
CA ASP A 156 -4.16 -11.56 -0.12
C ASP A 156 -3.98 -11.80 1.38
N GLY A 157 -4.73 -12.74 1.93
CA GLY A 157 -4.75 -13.07 3.36
C GLY A 157 -3.48 -13.77 3.86
N PHE A 158 -2.63 -14.26 2.96
CA PHE A 158 -1.41 -15.00 3.27
C PHE A 158 -0.15 -14.39 2.65
N CYS A 159 -0.12 -13.13 2.39
CA CYS A 159 0.75 -12.35 1.52
C CYS A 159 2.22 -12.84 1.35
N GLY A 160 2.73 -13.71 2.21
CA GLY A 160 4.07 -14.31 2.10
C GLY A 160 5.16 -13.26 1.95
N THR A 161 5.80 -13.24 0.78
CA THR A 161 6.83 -12.23 0.44
C THR A 161 6.25 -10.91 -0.09
N GLY A 162 4.95 -10.73 -0.08
CA GLY A 162 4.29 -9.52 -0.56
C GLY A 162 4.23 -9.35 -2.08
N MET A 163 4.52 -10.40 -2.86
CA MET A 163 4.53 -10.30 -4.33
C MET A 163 3.18 -9.91 -4.91
N THR A 164 2.07 -10.31 -4.29
CA THR A 164 0.72 -9.88 -4.68
C THR A 164 0.52 -8.38 -4.49
N GLY A 165 0.99 -7.83 -3.36
CA GLY A 165 0.94 -6.40 -3.09
C GLY A 165 1.78 -5.58 -4.09
N VAL A 166 3.00 -6.05 -4.40
CA VAL A 166 3.86 -5.43 -5.41
C VAL A 166 3.17 -5.46 -6.79
N ALA A 167 2.59 -6.61 -7.17
CA ALA A 167 1.89 -6.76 -8.43
C ALA A 167 0.68 -5.80 -8.54
N ALA A 168 -0.12 -5.69 -7.48
CA ALA A 168 -1.28 -4.79 -7.44
C ALA A 168 -0.86 -3.31 -7.56
N GLN A 169 0.19 -2.87 -6.87
CA GLN A 169 0.74 -1.52 -7.00
C GLN A 169 1.23 -1.24 -8.43
N MET A 170 1.93 -2.19 -9.05
CA MET A 170 2.42 -2.03 -10.41
C MET A 170 1.29 -2.02 -11.44
N CYS A 171 0.20 -2.78 -11.25
CA CYS A 171 -0.99 -2.69 -12.09
C CYS A 171 -1.67 -1.31 -12.04
N GLY A 172 -1.60 -0.62 -10.90
CA GLY A 172 -2.12 0.75 -10.74
C GLY A 172 -1.26 1.81 -11.41
N ASN A 173 0.01 1.52 -11.70
CA ASN A 173 0.93 2.43 -12.36
C ASN A 173 0.99 2.14 -13.87
N ARG A 174 0.19 2.87 -14.66
CA ARG A 174 0.06 2.67 -16.12
C ARG A 174 1.38 2.79 -16.89
N GLU A 175 2.38 3.50 -16.38
CA GLU A 175 3.68 3.65 -17.01
C GLU A 175 4.50 2.36 -17.00
N VAL A 176 4.24 1.48 -16.05
CA VAL A 176 4.96 0.20 -15.87
C VAL A 176 4.33 -0.94 -16.68
N VAL A 177 3.05 -0.84 -17.01
CA VAL A 177 2.30 -1.91 -17.71
C VAL A 177 2.62 -1.93 -19.22
N VAL A 178 3.20 -0.87 -19.76
CA VAL A 178 3.45 -0.68 -21.21
C VAL A 178 4.89 -1.02 -21.62
N SER A 179 5.74 -1.43 -20.70
CA SER A 179 7.16 -1.74 -20.98
C SER A 179 7.43 -3.25 -21.14
#